data_9e25e5d1a1157248bbaab4a03cc966e5
#
_entry.id   9e25e5d1a1157248bbaab4a03cc966e5
#
_cell.length_a   1.000
_cell.length_b   1.000
_cell.length_c   1.000
_cell.angle_alpha   90.00
_cell.angle_beta   90.00
_cell.angle_gamma   90.00
#
_symmetry.space_group_name_H-M   'P 1'
#
loop_
_entity.id
_entity.type
_entity.pdbx_description
1 polymer ?
#
loop_
_entity_poly.entity_id
_entity_poly.type
_entity_poly.pdbx_seq_one_letter_code
_entity_poly.pdbx_strand_id
1 'polypeptide(L)'
;MMRLALLLPAIVYGLRVPVVKPRTANYAAGKVTELALDRRSLLGAAAASVLAPRAASAAGSAPSKVVVLGGAGYVGSHVAAQLLDAGVGQVVIASRSSPQAQADRVAANLGWLVGGSKLSKLSFVQVDAASGNLGPLLAGAGSVVSCVGVLPGSPTQREGNGAVNVRIADAAKAAGIGKFVYLGLASELANSPIKFVFGDYVKGKAEAEAAVTKDFGASALIIKPGIIAGGPPGEIRPPGPPGMTPVPVEAVARAAVAGALGKKSGKVDGNAEIAAAGA
;
A
#
# COMPACT_ATOMS: atom_id res chain seq x y z
N MET A 1 -48.52 -7.66 19.18
CA MET A 1 -47.37 -8.25 18.48
C MET A 1 -47.40 -7.80 17.04
N MET A 2 -46.68 -6.72 16.71
CA MET A 2 -46.61 -6.13 15.35
C MET A 2 -45.25 -6.43 14.80
N ARG A 3 -45.19 -7.24 13.74
CA ARG A 3 -43.96 -7.49 12.98
C ARG A 3 -43.72 -6.34 12.01
N LEU A 4 -42.69 -5.56 12.26
CA LEU A 4 -42.23 -4.54 11.33
C LEU A 4 -41.24 -5.18 10.36
N ALA A 5 -41.68 -5.46 9.15
CA ALA A 5 -40.82 -5.92 8.04
C ALA A 5 -40.21 -4.70 7.38
N LEU A 6 -38.91 -4.48 7.59
CA LEU A 6 -38.13 -3.52 6.85
C LEU A 6 -37.77 -4.10 5.47
N LEU A 7 -38.50 -3.69 4.44
CA LEU A 7 -38.17 -3.90 3.04
C LEU A 7 -37.07 -2.90 2.64
N LEU A 8 -35.87 -3.39 2.43
CA LEU A 8 -34.81 -2.67 1.72
C LEU A 8 -34.99 -2.95 0.21
N PRO A 9 -35.07 -1.93 -0.65
CA PRO A 9 -35.11 -2.17 -2.09
C PRO A 9 -33.72 -2.54 -2.60
N ALA A 10 -33.60 -3.72 -3.19
CA ALA A 10 -32.46 -4.10 -4.00
C ALA A 10 -32.47 -3.30 -5.31
N ILE A 11 -31.65 -2.29 -5.42
CA ILE A 11 -31.40 -1.57 -6.68
C ILE A 11 -30.32 -2.33 -7.43
N VAL A 12 -30.75 -3.18 -8.36
CA VAL A 12 -29.90 -3.79 -9.38
C VAL A 12 -29.76 -2.79 -10.52
N TYR A 13 -28.63 -2.10 -10.60
CA TYR A 13 -28.26 -1.30 -11.77
C TYR A 13 -27.37 -2.13 -12.69
N GLY A 14 -28.00 -2.76 -13.68
CA GLY A 14 -27.33 -3.27 -14.87
C GLY A 14 -27.06 -2.13 -15.85
N LEU A 15 -25.97 -1.43 -15.71
CA LEU A 15 -25.46 -0.49 -16.72
C LEU A 15 -24.31 -1.14 -17.47
N ARG A 16 -24.57 -1.59 -18.73
CA ARG A 16 -23.53 -1.92 -19.69
C ARG A 16 -22.82 -0.64 -20.11
N VAL A 17 -21.57 -0.47 -19.70
CA VAL A 17 -20.70 0.60 -20.18
C VAL A 17 -20.02 0.13 -21.46
N PRO A 18 -19.99 0.92 -22.54
CA PRO A 18 -19.32 0.53 -23.79
C PRO A 18 -17.80 0.49 -23.55
N VAL A 19 -17.19 -0.63 -23.98
CA VAL A 19 -15.74 -0.83 -23.94
C VAL A 19 -15.11 0.09 -24.99
N VAL A 20 -14.46 1.16 -24.54
CA VAL A 20 -13.59 1.98 -25.40
C VAL A 20 -12.27 1.24 -25.56
N LYS A 21 -11.95 0.80 -26.78
CA LYS A 21 -10.65 0.19 -27.10
C LYS A 21 -9.54 1.23 -26.93
N PRO A 22 -8.45 0.93 -26.22
CA PRO A 22 -7.32 1.83 -26.13
C PRO A 22 -6.61 1.95 -27.49
N ARG A 23 -6.29 3.18 -27.88
CA ARG A 23 -5.39 3.47 -29.00
C ARG A 23 -3.99 2.97 -28.66
N THR A 24 -3.46 2.08 -29.47
CA THR A 24 -2.07 1.64 -29.39
C THR A 24 -1.14 2.79 -29.73
N ALA A 25 -0.40 3.28 -28.74
CA ALA A 25 0.74 4.14 -28.98
C ALA A 25 1.98 3.26 -29.19
N ASN A 26 2.56 3.32 -30.39
CA ASN A 26 3.81 2.66 -30.72
C ASN A 26 4.97 3.36 -29.98
N TYR A 27 5.52 2.71 -28.97
CA TYR A 27 6.80 3.06 -28.38
C TYR A 27 7.88 2.18 -28.98
N ALA A 28 8.92 2.84 -29.52
CA ALA A 28 10.08 2.22 -30.13
C ALA A 28 10.80 1.29 -29.14
N ALA A 29 11.09 0.07 -29.60
CA ALA A 29 11.80 -0.94 -28.87
C ALA A 29 13.24 -0.55 -28.59
N GLY A 30 13.56 -0.24 -27.33
CA GLY A 30 14.94 -0.17 -26.84
C GLY A 30 15.50 -1.58 -26.70
N LYS A 31 16.69 -1.82 -27.28
CA LYS A 31 17.38 -3.11 -27.26
C LYS A 31 17.63 -3.60 -25.83
N VAL A 32 17.06 -4.75 -25.49
CA VAL A 32 17.45 -5.51 -24.29
C VAL A 32 18.71 -6.28 -24.61
N THR A 33 19.82 -5.94 -23.96
CA THR A 33 21.06 -6.70 -24.02
C THR A 33 20.94 -7.90 -23.09
N GLU A 34 20.86 -9.08 -23.67
CA GLU A 34 20.85 -10.36 -22.97
C GLU A 34 22.27 -10.64 -22.45
N LEU A 35 22.45 -10.58 -21.13
CA LEU A 35 23.69 -11.03 -20.47
C LEU A 35 23.60 -12.54 -20.22
N ALA A 36 24.29 -13.29 -21.07
CA ALA A 36 24.49 -14.73 -20.89
C ALA A 36 25.34 -14.98 -19.65
N LEU A 37 24.75 -15.61 -18.62
CA LEU A 37 25.46 -16.08 -17.44
C LEU A 37 26.13 -17.44 -17.73
N ASP A 38 27.46 -17.44 -17.76
CA ASP A 38 28.29 -18.63 -17.90
C ASP A 38 28.20 -19.51 -16.63
N ARG A 39 27.80 -20.78 -16.83
CA ARG A 39 27.51 -21.79 -15.78
C ARG A 39 28.74 -22.43 -15.14
N ARG A 40 29.94 -21.91 -15.32
CA ARG A 40 31.20 -22.59 -14.89
C ARG A 40 31.92 -21.99 -13.68
N SER A 41 31.38 -21.02 -12.96
CA SER A 41 32.05 -20.39 -11.80
C SER A 41 31.33 -20.57 -10.45
N LEU A 42 30.50 -21.59 -10.29
CA LEU A 42 29.80 -21.86 -9.02
C LEU A 42 30.42 -23.08 -8.28
N LEU A 43 31.73 -23.08 -8.04
CA LEU A 43 32.34 -23.98 -7.06
C LEU A 43 33.48 -23.24 -6.37
N GLY A 44 33.22 -22.80 -5.14
CA GLY A 44 34.28 -22.38 -4.23
C GLY A 44 34.15 -20.99 -3.65
N ALA A 45 33.26 -20.79 -2.68
CA ALA A 45 33.50 -19.89 -1.54
C ALA A 45 32.37 -20.08 -0.51
N ALA A 46 32.54 -21.05 0.38
CA ALA A 46 31.92 -20.99 1.70
C ALA A 46 32.61 -19.85 2.46
N ALA A 47 32.12 -18.64 2.36
CA ALA A 47 32.61 -17.52 3.14
C ALA A 47 31.58 -17.22 4.23
N ALA A 48 32.04 -17.30 5.45
CA ALA A 48 31.35 -16.93 6.68
C ALA A 48 30.64 -15.59 6.53
N SER A 49 29.31 -15.60 6.65
CA SER A 49 28.53 -14.40 6.82
C SER A 49 28.79 -13.82 8.20
N VAL A 50 29.83 -13.00 8.30
CA VAL A 50 30.04 -12.12 9.44
C VAL A 50 28.80 -11.22 9.49
N LEU A 51 27.99 -11.39 10.52
CA LEU A 51 26.95 -10.44 10.92
C LEU A 51 27.63 -9.10 11.23
N ALA A 52 27.84 -8.29 10.23
CA ALA A 52 28.20 -6.90 10.45
C ALA A 52 27.05 -6.24 11.23
N PRO A 53 27.32 -5.60 12.38
CA PRO A 53 26.30 -4.85 13.08
C PRO A 53 25.79 -3.78 12.11
N ARG A 54 24.50 -3.86 11.77
CA ARG A 54 23.83 -2.88 10.94
C ARG A 54 23.94 -1.54 11.68
N ALA A 55 24.73 -0.62 11.11
CA ALA A 55 24.85 0.72 11.63
C ALA A 55 23.44 1.29 11.83
N ALA A 56 23.13 1.67 13.07
CA ALA A 56 21.92 2.40 13.40
C ALA A 56 21.87 3.62 12.45
N SER A 57 20.85 3.68 11.60
CA SER A 57 20.67 4.81 10.69
C SER A 57 20.67 6.07 11.52
N ALA A 58 21.66 6.94 11.29
CA ALA A 58 21.76 8.23 11.95
C ALA A 58 20.44 8.98 11.79
N ALA A 59 19.90 9.50 12.89
CA ALA A 59 18.70 10.31 12.89
C ALA A 59 18.88 11.49 11.93
N GLY A 60 18.19 11.49 10.78
CA GLY A 60 18.15 12.67 9.92
C GLY A 60 18.10 12.44 8.40
N SER A 61 18.62 11.36 7.85
CA SER A 61 18.55 11.14 6.39
C SER A 61 17.34 10.29 5.99
N ALA A 62 16.69 10.67 4.87
CA ALA A 62 15.64 9.85 4.27
C ALA A 62 16.18 8.44 3.96
N PRO A 63 15.36 7.37 4.12
CA PRO A 63 15.79 6.03 3.76
C PRO A 63 16.17 5.95 2.29
N SER A 64 17.28 5.27 1.97
CA SER A 64 17.76 5.14 0.60
C SER A 64 16.75 4.39 -0.29
N LYS A 65 16.02 3.42 0.28
CA LYS A 65 15.00 2.61 -0.39
C LYS A 65 13.75 2.50 0.48
N VAL A 66 12.59 2.74 -0.13
CA VAL A 66 11.25 2.49 0.45
C VAL A 66 10.47 1.56 -0.47
N VAL A 67 9.85 0.51 0.11
CA VAL A 67 8.99 -0.42 -0.61
C VAL A 67 7.53 -0.09 -0.28
N VAL A 68 6.71 0.11 -1.32
CA VAL A 68 5.26 0.35 -1.21
C VAL A 68 4.51 -0.85 -1.77
N LEU A 69 4.07 -1.75 -0.89
CA LEU A 69 3.21 -2.87 -1.27
C LEU A 69 1.79 -2.38 -1.50
N GLY A 70 1.19 -2.78 -2.61
CA GLY A 70 -0.07 -2.19 -3.07
C GLY A 70 0.11 -0.77 -3.64
N GLY A 71 1.34 -0.39 -3.99
CA GLY A 71 1.70 0.94 -4.46
C GLY A 71 1.04 1.37 -5.77
N ALA A 72 0.57 0.43 -6.59
CA ALA A 72 -0.22 0.74 -7.79
C ALA A 72 -1.72 0.98 -7.50
N GLY A 73 -2.15 0.86 -6.24
CA GLY A 73 -3.51 1.25 -5.80
C GLY A 73 -3.64 2.77 -5.66
N TYR A 74 -4.88 3.24 -5.45
CA TYR A 74 -5.18 4.67 -5.37
C TYR A 74 -4.31 5.39 -4.32
N VAL A 75 -4.37 4.96 -3.05
CA VAL A 75 -3.55 5.57 -1.98
C VAL A 75 -2.06 5.34 -2.21
N GLY A 76 -1.67 4.12 -2.60
CA GLY A 76 -0.27 3.75 -2.81
C GLY A 76 0.43 4.57 -3.88
N SER A 77 -0.28 4.96 -4.96
CA SER A 77 0.24 5.83 -6.02
C SER A 77 0.59 7.22 -5.48
N HIS A 78 -0.30 7.81 -4.66
CA HIS A 78 -0.05 9.10 -4.01
C HIS A 78 1.11 9.03 -3.01
N VAL A 79 1.21 7.93 -2.24
CA VAL A 79 2.36 7.69 -1.34
C VAL A 79 3.66 7.63 -2.13
N ALA A 80 3.70 6.87 -3.22
CA ALA A 80 4.91 6.72 -4.03
C ALA A 80 5.37 8.04 -4.65
N ALA A 81 4.43 8.85 -5.17
CA ALA A 81 4.74 10.17 -5.72
C ALA A 81 5.34 11.10 -4.64
N GLN A 82 4.73 11.14 -3.46
CA GLN A 82 5.20 12.00 -2.37
C GLN A 82 6.51 11.52 -1.74
N LEU A 83 6.82 10.21 -1.78
CA LEU A 83 8.14 9.69 -1.38
C LEU A 83 9.25 10.19 -2.33
N LEU A 84 8.97 10.25 -3.64
CA LEU A 84 9.90 10.87 -4.60
C LEU A 84 10.10 12.36 -4.31
N ASP A 85 9.02 13.10 -4.04
CA ASP A 85 9.08 14.52 -3.68
C ASP A 85 9.84 14.77 -2.38
N ALA A 86 9.80 13.81 -1.46
CA ALA A 86 10.55 13.84 -0.22
C ALA A 86 12.04 13.43 -0.37
N GLY A 87 12.51 13.16 -1.59
CA GLY A 87 13.90 12.86 -1.88
C GLY A 87 14.33 11.43 -1.57
N VAL A 88 13.40 10.47 -1.48
CA VAL A 88 13.74 9.06 -1.33
C VAL A 88 14.45 8.57 -2.59
N GLY A 89 15.66 8.03 -2.45
CA GLY A 89 16.52 7.65 -3.56
C GLY A 89 15.93 6.53 -4.44
N GLN A 90 15.27 5.55 -3.84
CA GLN A 90 14.62 4.44 -4.53
C GLN A 90 13.22 4.17 -3.95
N VAL A 91 12.19 4.36 -4.75
CA VAL A 91 10.80 4.01 -4.41
C VAL A 91 10.39 2.81 -5.25
N VAL A 92 10.13 1.68 -4.58
CA VAL A 92 9.73 0.42 -5.23
C VAL A 92 8.26 0.18 -4.99
N ILE A 93 7.49 0.12 -6.05
CA ILE A 93 6.07 -0.26 -6.06
C ILE A 93 5.98 -1.76 -6.31
N ALA A 94 5.24 -2.46 -5.47
CA ALA A 94 5.06 -3.90 -5.61
C ALA A 94 3.58 -4.29 -5.56
N SER A 95 3.15 -5.10 -6.52
CA SER A 95 1.80 -5.68 -6.59
C SER A 95 1.77 -6.95 -7.43
N ARG A 96 0.61 -7.61 -7.50
CA ARG A 96 0.38 -8.81 -8.30
C ARG A 96 0.40 -8.58 -9.82
N SER A 97 0.16 -7.35 -10.25
CA SER A 97 0.12 -6.98 -11.66
C SER A 97 1.53 -6.90 -12.25
N SER A 98 1.64 -7.05 -13.57
CA SER A 98 2.90 -6.83 -14.28
C SER A 98 3.43 -5.39 -14.07
N PRO A 99 4.75 -5.15 -14.20
CA PRO A 99 5.34 -3.82 -14.05
C PRO A 99 4.67 -2.77 -14.93
N GLN A 100 4.38 -3.11 -16.19
CA GLN A 100 3.68 -2.19 -17.11
C GLN A 100 2.28 -1.84 -16.61
N ALA A 101 1.48 -2.84 -16.20
CA ALA A 101 0.13 -2.60 -15.68
C ALA A 101 0.14 -1.79 -14.37
N GLN A 102 1.20 -1.91 -13.56
CA GLN A 102 1.39 -1.07 -12.40
C GLN A 102 1.69 0.37 -12.78
N ALA A 103 2.61 0.59 -13.73
CA ALA A 103 2.95 1.92 -14.22
C ALA A 103 1.73 2.63 -14.82
N ASP A 104 0.94 1.92 -15.64
CA ASP A 104 -0.29 2.45 -16.26
C ASP A 104 -1.31 2.89 -15.19
N ARG A 105 -1.48 2.08 -14.14
CA ARG A 105 -2.38 2.43 -13.02
C ARG A 105 -1.88 3.63 -12.22
N VAL A 106 -0.59 3.69 -11.93
CA VAL A 106 0.00 4.84 -11.23
C VAL A 106 -0.19 6.10 -12.06
N ALA A 107 0.09 6.05 -13.36
CA ALA A 107 -0.15 7.16 -14.27
C ALA A 107 -1.62 7.59 -14.30
N ALA A 108 -2.55 6.65 -14.34
CA ALA A 108 -3.98 6.93 -14.31
C ALA A 108 -4.44 7.54 -12.97
N ASN A 109 -3.96 7.01 -11.83
CA ASN A 109 -4.32 7.51 -10.50
C ASN A 109 -3.80 8.92 -10.23
N LEU A 110 -2.61 9.25 -10.73
CA LEU A 110 -1.96 10.53 -10.51
C LEU A 110 -2.26 11.53 -11.63
N GLY A 111 -2.59 11.03 -12.82
CA GLY A 111 -2.99 11.82 -13.98
C GLY A 111 -2.04 12.98 -14.26
N TRP A 112 -2.59 14.19 -14.19
CA TRP A 112 -1.89 15.45 -14.42
C TRP A 112 -0.97 15.88 -13.26
N LEU A 113 -1.09 15.26 -12.05
CA LEU A 113 -0.30 15.63 -10.86
C LEU A 113 1.18 15.29 -10.98
N VAL A 114 1.52 14.31 -11.83
CA VAL A 114 2.90 13.83 -11.95
C VAL A 114 3.32 13.80 -13.42
N GLY A 115 4.27 14.64 -13.78
CA GLY A 115 4.87 14.59 -15.11
C GLY A 115 5.56 13.23 -15.36
N GLY A 116 5.57 12.77 -16.61
CA GLY A 116 6.15 11.47 -16.99
C GLY A 116 7.59 11.23 -16.50
N SER A 117 8.37 12.28 -16.32
CA SER A 117 9.73 12.22 -15.75
C SER A 117 9.78 11.74 -14.29
N LYS A 118 8.71 11.93 -13.50
CA LYS A 118 8.63 11.40 -12.12
C LYS A 118 8.28 9.92 -12.12
N LEU A 119 7.40 9.47 -13.02
CA LEU A 119 7.02 8.05 -13.12
C LEU A 119 8.22 7.17 -13.47
N SER A 120 9.14 7.65 -14.32
CA SER A 120 10.35 6.92 -14.68
C SER A 120 11.31 6.68 -13.51
N LYS A 121 11.16 7.40 -12.39
CA LYS A 121 11.96 7.21 -11.17
C LYS A 121 11.40 6.14 -10.24
N LEU A 122 10.22 5.61 -10.53
CA LEU A 122 9.61 4.50 -9.77
C LEU A 122 10.09 3.16 -10.32
N SER A 123 10.38 2.24 -9.42
CA SER A 123 10.65 0.85 -9.77
C SER A 123 9.39 0.01 -9.55
N PHE A 124 9.04 -0.86 -10.49
CA PHE A 124 7.85 -1.69 -10.42
C PHE A 124 8.24 -3.16 -10.35
N VAL A 125 7.74 -3.87 -9.33
CA VAL A 125 8.02 -5.29 -9.10
C VAL A 125 6.71 -6.06 -9.04
N GLN A 126 6.63 -7.13 -9.83
CA GLN A 126 5.50 -8.06 -9.74
C GLN A 126 5.76 -9.07 -8.63
N VAL A 127 4.91 -9.09 -7.61
CA VAL A 127 4.93 -10.08 -6.54
C VAL A 127 3.54 -10.23 -5.94
N ASP A 128 3.17 -11.46 -5.65
CA ASP A 128 1.99 -11.73 -4.83
C ASP A 128 2.39 -11.73 -3.34
N ALA A 129 1.95 -10.74 -2.60
CA ALA A 129 2.25 -10.64 -1.18
C ALA A 129 1.63 -11.78 -0.35
N ALA A 130 0.62 -12.48 -0.85
CA ALA A 130 0.03 -13.63 -0.18
C ALA A 130 0.89 -14.89 -0.25
N SER A 131 1.63 -15.10 -1.35
CA SER A 131 2.34 -16.36 -1.61
C SER A 131 3.80 -16.19 -2.06
N GLY A 132 4.14 -15.04 -2.67
CA GLY A 132 5.45 -14.80 -3.26
C GLY A 132 6.57 -14.61 -2.25
N ASN A 133 7.82 -14.76 -2.68
CA ASN A 133 8.99 -14.48 -1.86
C ASN A 133 9.24 -12.97 -1.75
N LEU A 134 9.02 -12.40 -0.57
CA LEU A 134 9.22 -10.98 -0.29
C LEU A 134 10.67 -10.61 0.07
N GLY A 135 11.50 -11.57 0.40
CA GLY A 135 12.90 -11.33 0.82
C GLY A 135 13.71 -10.48 -0.16
N PRO A 136 13.81 -10.85 -1.45
CA PRO A 136 14.55 -10.06 -2.45
C PRO A 136 13.99 -8.64 -2.62
N LEU A 137 12.67 -8.48 -2.55
CA LEU A 137 12.01 -7.17 -2.64
C LEU A 137 12.42 -6.26 -1.46
N LEU A 138 12.44 -6.82 -0.25
CA LEU A 138 12.68 -6.09 1.00
C LEU A 138 14.17 -5.87 1.29
N ALA A 139 15.06 -6.60 0.64
CA ALA A 139 16.51 -6.47 0.86
C ALA A 139 16.97 -5.02 0.67
N GLY A 140 17.67 -4.47 1.68
CA GLY A 140 18.21 -3.12 1.67
C GLY A 140 17.18 -2.00 1.84
N ALA A 141 15.89 -2.30 2.01
CA ALA A 141 14.89 -1.28 2.29
C ALA A 141 15.01 -0.77 3.74
N GLY A 142 14.92 0.54 3.92
CA GLY A 142 14.87 1.17 5.24
C GLY A 142 13.45 1.22 5.80
N SER A 143 12.45 1.27 4.93
CA SER A 143 11.04 1.34 5.29
C SER A 143 10.15 0.53 4.36
N VAL A 144 9.02 0.08 4.90
CA VAL A 144 7.91 -0.53 4.17
C VAL A 144 6.63 0.24 4.43
N VAL A 145 5.86 0.50 3.37
CA VAL A 145 4.49 1.01 3.45
C VAL A 145 3.55 -0.04 2.87
N SER A 146 2.64 -0.57 3.68
CA SER A 146 1.61 -1.48 3.21
C SER A 146 0.30 -0.75 2.94
N CYS A 147 -0.02 -0.62 1.65
CA CYS A 147 -1.31 -0.16 1.13
C CYS A 147 -2.14 -1.35 0.61
N VAL A 148 -1.77 -2.58 0.99
CA VAL A 148 -2.47 -3.79 0.55
C VAL A 148 -3.82 -3.90 1.26
N GLY A 149 -4.84 -4.21 0.48
CA GLY A 149 -6.17 -4.47 0.99
C GLY A 149 -7.17 -4.72 -0.12
N VAL A 150 -8.33 -5.19 0.26
CA VAL A 150 -9.50 -5.35 -0.60
C VAL A 150 -10.67 -4.57 -0.01
N LEU A 151 -11.59 -4.14 -0.85
CA LEU A 151 -12.75 -3.36 -0.43
C LEU A 151 -13.71 -4.21 0.43
N PRO A 152 -14.51 -3.58 1.30
CA PRO A 152 -15.59 -4.25 2.00
C PRO A 152 -16.54 -4.94 1.03
N GLY A 153 -17.04 -6.13 1.41
CA GLY A 153 -17.91 -6.95 0.56
C GLY A 153 -17.17 -7.90 -0.39
N SER A 154 -15.84 -7.82 -0.51
CA SER A 154 -15.05 -8.81 -1.24
C SER A 154 -15.14 -10.19 -0.56
N PRO A 155 -15.24 -11.30 -1.30
CA PRO A 155 -15.23 -12.66 -0.72
C PRO A 155 -13.95 -12.98 0.07
N THR A 156 -12.84 -12.31 -0.23
CA THR A 156 -11.53 -12.50 0.42
C THR A 156 -11.18 -11.35 1.38
N GLN A 157 -12.18 -10.61 1.87
CA GLN A 157 -11.94 -9.38 2.63
C GLN A 157 -11.16 -9.59 3.93
N ARG A 158 -11.34 -10.71 4.64
CA ARG A 158 -10.58 -11.02 5.85
C ARG A 158 -9.13 -11.40 5.50
N GLU A 159 -8.94 -12.29 4.55
CA GLU A 159 -7.61 -12.73 4.11
C GLU A 159 -6.81 -11.58 3.50
N GLY A 160 -7.40 -10.87 2.53
CA GLY A 160 -6.72 -9.77 1.81
C GLY A 160 -6.38 -8.56 2.67
N ASN A 161 -7.12 -8.32 3.76
CA ASN A 161 -6.81 -7.24 4.71
C ASN A 161 -6.04 -7.72 5.94
N GLY A 162 -6.20 -8.99 6.36
CA GLY A 162 -5.57 -9.60 7.52
C GLY A 162 -4.34 -10.41 7.15
N ALA A 163 -4.50 -11.68 6.81
CA ALA A 163 -3.41 -12.65 6.63
C ALA A 163 -2.29 -12.15 5.69
N VAL A 164 -2.64 -11.48 4.59
CA VAL A 164 -1.65 -10.91 3.66
C VAL A 164 -0.79 -9.85 4.35
N ASN A 165 -1.39 -8.95 5.13
CA ASN A 165 -0.64 -7.90 5.84
C ASN A 165 0.15 -8.44 7.02
N VAL A 166 -0.35 -9.46 7.73
CA VAL A 166 0.43 -10.21 8.75
C VAL A 166 1.70 -10.75 8.11
N ARG A 167 1.57 -11.45 6.98
CA ARG A 167 2.72 -12.01 6.25
C ARG A 167 3.70 -10.93 5.77
N ILE A 168 3.21 -9.78 5.34
CA ILE A 168 4.07 -8.64 4.96
C ILE A 168 4.84 -8.14 6.19
N ALA A 169 4.19 -7.99 7.34
CA ALA A 169 4.83 -7.55 8.58
C ALA A 169 5.89 -8.53 9.04
N ASP A 170 5.58 -9.83 9.10
CA ASP A 170 6.53 -10.89 9.45
C ASP A 170 7.75 -10.89 8.51
N ALA A 171 7.54 -10.81 7.19
CA ALA A 171 8.61 -10.75 6.20
C ALA A 171 9.48 -9.50 6.34
N ALA A 172 8.86 -8.34 6.59
CA ALA A 172 9.57 -7.10 6.81
C ALA A 172 10.40 -7.15 8.11
N LYS A 173 9.85 -7.74 9.17
CA LYS A 173 10.58 -7.98 10.42
C LYS A 173 11.78 -8.89 10.20
N ALA A 174 11.59 -10.00 9.51
CA ALA A 174 12.67 -10.96 9.17
C ALA A 174 13.76 -10.31 8.30
N ALA A 175 13.39 -9.41 7.39
CA ALA A 175 14.33 -8.65 6.58
C ALA A 175 15.04 -7.50 7.36
N GLY A 176 14.73 -7.30 8.63
CA GLY A 176 15.32 -6.27 9.49
C GLY A 176 14.89 -4.85 9.08
N ILE A 177 13.69 -4.69 8.53
CA ILE A 177 13.14 -3.36 8.20
C ILE A 177 13.01 -2.53 9.48
N GLY A 178 13.50 -1.30 9.45
CA GLY A 178 13.50 -0.42 10.62
C GLY A 178 12.18 0.31 10.87
N LYS A 179 11.37 0.53 9.83
CA LYS A 179 10.12 1.31 9.90
C LYS A 179 9.03 0.67 9.08
N PHE A 180 7.83 0.60 9.64
CA PHE A 180 6.67 0.01 8.97
C PHE A 180 5.48 0.97 9.04
N VAL A 181 4.84 1.22 7.90
CA VAL A 181 3.60 2.00 7.83
C VAL A 181 2.47 1.10 7.36
N TYR A 182 1.36 1.10 8.08
CA TYR A 182 0.18 0.30 7.77
C TYR A 182 -1.07 1.16 7.62
N LEU A 183 -1.86 0.89 6.59
CA LEU A 183 -3.18 1.49 6.39
C LEU A 183 -4.27 0.59 6.99
N GLY A 184 -4.71 0.96 8.19
CA GLY A 184 -5.76 0.28 8.94
C GLY A 184 -7.17 0.73 8.59
N LEU A 185 -8.03 0.78 9.61
CA LEU A 185 -9.42 1.22 9.56
C LEU A 185 -9.72 2.08 10.79
N ALA A 186 -10.36 3.24 10.61
CA ALA A 186 -10.76 4.11 11.70
C ALA A 186 -11.56 3.36 12.77
N SER A 187 -11.22 3.59 14.04
CA SER A 187 -11.89 2.95 15.16
C SER A 187 -13.38 3.30 15.20
N GLU A 188 -13.75 4.50 14.79
CA GLU A 188 -15.14 4.91 14.64
C GLU A 188 -15.91 3.97 13.70
N LEU A 189 -15.36 3.66 12.51
CA LEU A 189 -15.98 2.71 11.58
C LEU A 189 -15.97 1.27 12.12
N ALA A 190 -14.84 0.84 12.67
CA ALA A 190 -14.72 -0.51 13.22
C ALA A 190 -15.72 -0.79 14.35
N ASN A 191 -16.11 0.24 15.11
CA ASN A 191 -17.07 0.14 16.21
C ASN A 191 -18.51 0.47 15.80
N SER A 192 -18.74 0.96 14.59
CA SER A 192 -20.05 1.29 14.06
C SER A 192 -20.85 0.05 13.65
N PRO A 193 -22.15 0.18 13.33
CA PRO A 193 -22.94 -0.93 12.80
C PRO A 193 -22.40 -1.60 11.55
N ILE A 194 -21.47 -0.97 10.82
CA ILE A 194 -20.80 -1.54 9.63
C ILE A 194 -20.13 -2.90 9.94
N LYS A 195 -19.70 -3.13 11.19
CA LYS A 195 -19.11 -4.40 11.64
C LYS A 195 -20.04 -5.60 11.50
N PHE A 196 -21.35 -5.38 11.52
CA PHE A 196 -22.33 -6.46 11.36
C PHE A 196 -22.50 -6.87 9.89
N VAL A 197 -22.17 -5.97 8.95
CA VAL A 197 -22.26 -6.21 7.50
C VAL A 197 -20.91 -6.64 6.95
N PHE A 198 -19.83 -6.02 7.40
CA PHE A 198 -18.47 -6.24 6.90
C PHE A 198 -17.53 -6.74 8.01
N GLY A 199 -18.02 -7.65 8.88
CA GLY A 199 -17.28 -8.15 10.04
C GLY A 199 -15.92 -8.75 9.69
N ASP A 200 -15.82 -9.49 8.59
CA ASP A 200 -14.57 -10.07 8.13
C ASP A 200 -13.56 -9.02 7.64
N TYR A 201 -14.03 -7.93 7.02
CA TYR A 201 -13.17 -6.79 6.69
C TYR A 201 -12.59 -6.15 7.96
N VAL A 202 -13.43 -5.89 8.96
CA VAL A 202 -13.02 -5.30 10.25
C VAL A 202 -12.04 -6.23 10.99
N LYS A 203 -12.35 -7.53 11.05
CA LYS A 203 -11.46 -8.53 11.66
C LYS A 203 -10.10 -8.59 10.98
N GLY A 204 -10.08 -8.65 9.64
CA GLY A 204 -8.82 -8.67 8.89
C GLY A 204 -7.96 -7.43 9.16
N LYS A 205 -8.57 -6.24 9.18
CA LYS A 205 -7.86 -5.01 9.52
C LYS A 205 -7.29 -5.03 10.94
N ALA A 206 -8.04 -5.56 11.92
CA ALA A 206 -7.59 -5.68 13.30
C ALA A 206 -6.44 -6.70 13.46
N GLU A 207 -6.51 -7.85 12.77
CA GLU A 207 -5.44 -8.87 12.75
C GLU A 207 -4.11 -8.29 12.23
N ALA A 208 -4.17 -7.55 11.13
CA ALA A 208 -2.99 -6.88 10.58
C ALA A 208 -2.43 -5.79 11.52
N GLU A 209 -3.31 -4.96 12.12
CA GLU A 209 -2.91 -3.94 13.09
C GLU A 209 -2.19 -4.56 14.29
N ALA A 210 -2.71 -5.68 14.81
CA ALA A 210 -2.12 -6.41 15.91
C ALA A 210 -0.71 -6.96 15.56
N ALA A 211 -0.55 -7.56 14.37
CA ALA A 211 0.74 -8.07 13.91
C ALA A 211 1.77 -6.96 13.74
N VAL A 212 1.40 -5.85 13.09
CA VAL A 212 2.29 -4.69 12.92
C VAL A 212 2.69 -4.10 14.26
N THR A 213 1.74 -3.99 15.21
CA THR A 213 2.03 -3.50 16.56
C THR A 213 3.01 -4.43 17.30
N LYS A 214 2.81 -5.74 17.20
CA LYS A 214 3.69 -6.76 17.79
C LYS A 214 5.11 -6.69 17.23
N ASP A 215 5.25 -6.59 15.92
CA ASP A 215 6.54 -6.73 15.24
C ASP A 215 7.36 -5.45 15.23
N PHE A 216 6.72 -4.30 15.16
CA PHE A 216 7.38 -3.00 14.98
C PHE A 216 7.20 -2.05 16.17
N GLY A 217 6.17 -2.22 17.02
CA GLY A 217 5.96 -1.37 18.20
C GLY A 217 6.07 0.12 17.89
N ALA A 218 7.00 0.81 18.58
CA ALA A 218 7.25 2.24 18.38
C ALA A 218 7.86 2.60 17.01
N SER A 219 8.32 1.62 16.23
CA SER A 219 8.85 1.82 14.88
C SER A 219 7.77 1.73 13.79
N ALA A 220 6.52 1.45 14.18
CA ALA A 220 5.37 1.47 13.27
C ALA A 220 4.66 2.81 13.28
N LEU A 221 4.07 3.16 12.13
CA LEU A 221 2.96 4.11 12.05
C LEU A 221 1.73 3.38 11.50
N ILE A 222 0.66 3.37 12.28
CA ILE A 222 -0.63 2.82 11.89
C ILE A 222 -1.58 3.98 11.59
N ILE A 223 -1.95 4.13 10.33
CA ILE A 223 -2.87 5.17 9.88
C ILE A 223 -4.24 4.53 9.71
N LYS A 224 -5.24 5.03 10.41
CA LYS A 224 -6.58 4.47 10.47
C LYS A 224 -7.60 5.43 9.83
N PRO A 225 -7.66 5.48 8.49
CA PRO A 225 -8.62 6.35 7.82
C PRO A 225 -10.04 5.79 7.96
N GLY A 226 -10.99 6.71 8.00
CA GLY A 226 -12.38 6.42 7.73
C GLY A 226 -12.64 6.39 6.22
N ILE A 227 -13.36 7.39 5.71
CA ILE A 227 -13.59 7.53 4.27
C ILE A 227 -12.46 8.37 3.67
N ILE A 228 -11.81 7.83 2.64
CA ILE A 228 -10.81 8.55 1.84
C ILE A 228 -11.52 9.16 0.64
N ALA A 229 -11.35 10.47 0.42
CA ALA A 229 -11.94 11.18 -0.70
C ALA A 229 -11.38 10.72 -2.05
N GLY A 230 -12.23 10.73 -3.07
CA GLY A 230 -11.87 10.33 -4.42
C GLY A 230 -11.73 8.81 -4.59
N GLY A 231 -11.20 8.41 -5.73
CA GLY A 231 -10.99 7.01 -6.10
C GLY A 231 -10.19 6.95 -7.41
N PRO A 232 -9.80 5.74 -7.85
CA PRO A 232 -9.21 5.55 -9.16
C PRO A 232 -10.14 6.11 -10.25
N PRO A 233 -9.59 6.59 -11.37
CA PRO A 233 -10.40 7.04 -12.50
C PRO A 233 -11.40 5.97 -12.94
N GLY A 234 -12.68 6.36 -13.07
CA GLY A 234 -13.76 5.46 -13.45
C GLY A 234 -14.40 4.66 -12.30
N GLU A 235 -13.88 4.74 -11.07
CA GLU A 235 -14.55 4.20 -9.89
C GLU A 235 -15.48 5.23 -9.25
N ILE A 236 -16.76 4.85 -9.10
CA ILE A 236 -17.70 5.61 -8.26
C ILE A 236 -17.72 4.93 -6.89
N ARG A 237 -17.24 5.65 -5.88
CA ARG A 237 -17.32 5.18 -4.49
C ARG A 237 -18.59 5.68 -3.84
N PRO A 238 -19.30 4.83 -3.11
CA PRO A 238 -20.48 5.28 -2.37
C PRO A 238 -20.06 6.34 -1.33
N PRO A 239 -20.93 7.32 -1.05
CA PRO A 239 -20.69 8.25 0.03
C PRO A 239 -20.56 7.48 1.35
N GLY A 240 -19.68 7.97 2.22
CA GLY A 240 -19.53 7.42 3.56
C GLY A 240 -20.79 7.60 4.43
N PRO A 241 -20.75 7.07 5.65
CA PRO A 241 -21.81 7.27 6.61
C PRO A 241 -22.10 8.77 6.82
N PRO A 242 -23.37 9.16 7.05
CA PRO A 242 -23.69 10.53 7.38
C PRO A 242 -22.87 11.06 8.56
N GLY A 243 -22.37 12.29 8.44
CA GLY A 243 -21.56 12.94 9.49
C GLY A 243 -20.07 12.66 9.42
N MET A 244 -19.59 11.72 8.60
CA MET A 244 -18.15 11.49 8.43
C MET A 244 -17.61 12.30 7.25
N THR A 245 -16.78 13.28 7.53
CA THR A 245 -16.07 14.05 6.50
C THR A 245 -14.96 13.21 5.90
N PRO A 246 -14.93 12.97 4.57
CA PRO A 246 -13.85 12.25 3.93
C PRO A 246 -12.50 12.97 4.09
N VAL A 247 -11.42 12.21 4.27
CA VAL A 247 -10.05 12.75 4.28
C VAL A 247 -9.48 12.75 2.86
N PRO A 248 -8.80 13.82 2.43
CA PRO A 248 -8.10 13.84 1.14
C PRO A 248 -7.03 12.74 1.08
N VAL A 249 -6.93 12.05 -0.06
CA VAL A 249 -5.93 10.99 -0.25
C VAL A 249 -4.50 11.51 -0.08
N GLU A 250 -4.26 12.76 -0.44
CA GLU A 250 -2.96 13.44 -0.27
C GLU A 250 -2.57 13.57 1.20
N ALA A 251 -3.53 13.80 2.10
CA ALA A 251 -3.26 13.85 3.54
C ALA A 251 -2.90 12.48 4.09
N VAL A 252 -3.61 11.42 3.65
CA VAL A 252 -3.27 10.03 4.01
C VAL A 252 -1.87 9.69 3.51
N ALA A 253 -1.54 10.07 2.28
CA ALA A 253 -0.22 9.84 1.70
C ALA A 253 0.87 10.60 2.45
N ARG A 254 0.65 11.89 2.79
CA ARG A 254 1.62 12.66 3.60
C ARG A 254 1.88 12.03 4.96
N ALA A 255 0.84 11.58 5.65
CA ALA A 255 1.00 10.87 6.92
C ALA A 255 1.83 9.58 6.73
N ALA A 256 1.58 8.82 5.65
CA ALA A 256 2.33 7.60 5.34
C ALA A 256 3.81 7.91 5.04
N VAL A 257 4.09 8.97 4.30
CA VAL A 257 5.46 9.44 4.03
C VAL A 257 6.16 9.86 5.32
N ALA A 258 5.49 10.60 6.21
CA ALA A 258 6.05 10.97 7.51
C ALA A 258 6.45 9.73 8.33
N GLY A 259 5.62 8.67 8.31
CA GLY A 259 5.94 7.39 8.95
C GLY A 259 7.12 6.68 8.28
N ALA A 260 7.14 6.59 6.96
CA ALA A 260 8.21 5.94 6.21
C ALA A 260 9.57 6.64 6.41
N LEU A 261 9.56 7.96 6.56
CA LEU A 261 10.76 8.75 6.87
C LEU A 261 11.13 8.72 8.37
N GLY A 262 10.30 8.12 9.23
CA GLY A 262 10.50 8.09 10.68
C GLY A 262 10.26 9.41 11.41
N LYS A 263 9.59 10.34 10.76
CA LYS A 263 9.16 11.62 11.37
C LYS A 263 7.94 11.46 12.27
N LYS A 264 7.18 10.37 12.07
CA LYS A 264 5.99 10.04 12.85
C LYS A 264 5.92 8.54 13.11
N SER A 265 5.43 8.17 14.30
CA SER A 265 5.19 6.78 14.69
C SER A 265 3.93 6.68 15.56
N GLY A 266 3.56 5.45 15.94
CA GLY A 266 2.37 5.19 16.74
C GLY A 266 1.11 5.03 15.91
N LYS A 267 -0.01 5.59 16.37
CA LYS A 267 -1.32 5.51 15.69
C LYS A 267 -1.84 6.91 15.38
N VAL A 268 -2.47 7.03 14.23
CA VAL A 268 -3.23 8.21 13.79
C VAL A 268 -4.61 7.69 13.40
N ASP A 269 -5.63 7.98 14.22
CA ASP A 269 -6.94 7.36 14.12
C ASP A 269 -8.03 8.39 13.78
N GLY A 270 -8.67 8.19 12.66
CA GLY A 270 -9.73 9.07 12.16
C GLY A 270 -9.24 10.17 11.23
N ASN A 271 -10.19 10.70 10.47
CA ASN A 271 -9.91 11.61 9.36
C ASN A 271 -9.33 12.96 9.81
N ALA A 272 -9.77 13.48 10.95
CA ALA A 272 -9.26 14.74 11.50
C ALA A 272 -7.79 14.64 11.92
N GLU A 273 -7.42 13.57 12.64
CA GLU A 273 -6.04 13.35 13.04
C GLU A 273 -5.12 13.13 11.83
N ILE A 274 -5.59 12.41 10.80
CA ILE A 274 -4.83 12.19 9.58
C ILE A 274 -4.61 13.50 8.83
N ALA A 275 -5.62 14.35 8.74
CA ALA A 275 -5.50 15.66 8.12
C ALA A 275 -4.45 16.52 8.83
N ALA A 276 -4.48 16.55 10.18
CA ALA A 276 -3.50 17.26 11.00
C ALA A 276 -2.10 16.64 10.92
N ALA A 277 -2.01 15.30 10.80
CA ALA A 277 -0.73 14.59 10.70
C ALA A 277 -0.04 14.77 9.35
N GLY A 278 -0.82 15.09 8.32
CA GLY A 278 -0.35 15.36 6.98
C GLY A 278 -0.16 16.86 6.68
N ALA A 279 -0.41 17.75 7.63
CA ALA A 279 -0.12 19.17 7.50
C ALA A 279 1.34 19.44 7.91
#